data_61cdfdfc188aff7e9318227dddf49106
#
_entry.id   61cdfdfc188aff7e9318227dddf49106
#
_cell.length_a   1.000
_cell.length_b   1.000
_cell.length_c   1.000
_cell.angle_alpha   90.00
_cell.angle_beta   90.00
_cell.angle_gamma   90.00
#
_symmetry.space_group_name_H-M   'P 1'
#
loop_
_entity.id
_entity.type
_entity.pdbx_description
1 polymer ?
#
loop_
_entity_poly.entity_id
_entity_poly.type
_entity_poly.pdbx_seq_one_letter_code
_entity_poly.pdbx_strand_id
1 'polypeptide(L)'
;MPKGLVVYDSKTGNTEKMAMAISQGIEKEGLEIKVKRVEDASLSDLTDADAIVLGSPTYFANMSGNMKKFVDKSVELYPGKLKDRVGAVFTSYEGQGDYTALSSLIIAMLFHQMIIVGHQSGGVGATSVGEPDDKCIAECQVFGERIANFAKAIAKK
;
A
#
# COMPACT_ATOMS: atom_id res chain seq x y z
N MET A 1 15.21 13.16 -3.54
CA MET A 1 14.06 13.01 -2.64
C MET A 1 13.27 11.77 -3.06
N PRO A 2 13.07 10.79 -2.20
CA PRO A 2 12.27 9.62 -2.55
C PRO A 2 10.82 9.99 -2.82
N LYS A 3 10.18 9.20 -3.67
CA LYS A 3 8.79 9.39 -4.10
C LYS A 3 7.92 8.26 -3.59
N GLY A 4 6.74 8.60 -3.13
CA GLY A 4 5.73 7.64 -2.70
C GLY A 4 4.60 7.49 -3.70
N LEU A 5 4.02 6.30 -3.72
CA LEU A 5 2.83 5.98 -4.48
C LEU A 5 1.86 5.18 -3.61
N VAL A 6 0.62 5.61 -3.54
CA VAL A 6 -0.47 4.84 -2.96
C VAL A 6 -1.45 4.50 -4.08
N VAL A 7 -1.65 3.21 -4.30
CA VAL A 7 -2.66 2.69 -5.24
C VAL A 7 -3.72 1.95 -4.44
N TYR A 8 -4.98 2.27 -4.66
CA TYR A 8 -6.07 1.66 -3.92
C TYR A 8 -7.26 1.35 -4.82
N ASP A 9 -8.02 0.33 -4.42
CA ASP A 9 -9.37 0.09 -4.91
C ASP A 9 -10.35 0.37 -3.78
N SER A 10 -11.46 1.02 -4.08
CA SER A 10 -12.47 1.35 -3.09
C SER A 10 -13.84 1.45 -3.73
N LYS A 11 -14.81 0.70 -3.20
CA LYS A 11 -16.18 0.71 -3.66
C LYS A 11 -17.06 1.60 -2.78
N THR A 12 -16.91 1.50 -1.46
CA THR A 12 -17.74 2.22 -0.48
C THR A 12 -17.08 3.47 0.10
N GLY A 13 -15.79 3.67 -0.18
CA GLY A 13 -15.01 4.78 0.34
C GLY A 13 -14.14 4.45 1.57
N ASN A 14 -14.26 3.26 2.15
CA ASN A 14 -13.51 2.89 3.34
C ASN A 14 -12.01 2.76 3.06
N THR A 15 -11.65 2.00 2.03
CA THR A 15 -10.25 1.85 1.62
C THR A 15 -9.65 3.19 1.15
N GLU A 16 -10.45 4.04 0.50
CA GLU A 16 -10.03 5.38 0.09
C GLU A 16 -9.67 6.26 1.27
N LYS A 17 -10.46 6.25 2.35
CA LYS A 17 -10.17 7.02 3.56
C LYS A 17 -8.84 6.60 4.19
N MET A 18 -8.56 5.30 4.21
CA MET A 18 -7.28 4.78 4.68
C MET A 18 -6.13 5.23 3.77
N ALA A 19 -6.31 5.16 2.45
CA ALA A 19 -5.31 5.60 1.48
C ALA A 19 -4.93 7.07 1.67
N MET A 20 -5.91 7.93 1.88
CA MET A 20 -5.69 9.36 2.11
C MET A 20 -4.94 9.61 3.42
N ALA A 21 -5.28 8.90 4.49
CA ALA A 21 -4.60 9.03 5.78
C ALA A 21 -3.13 8.57 5.70
N ILE A 22 -2.86 7.43 5.04
CA ILE A 22 -1.50 6.94 4.82
C ILE A 22 -0.70 7.96 4.01
N SER A 23 -1.29 8.49 2.93
CA SER A 23 -0.61 9.49 2.09
C SER A 23 -0.27 10.77 2.84
N GLN A 24 -1.14 11.22 3.73
CA GLN A 24 -0.86 12.38 4.59
C GLN A 24 0.34 12.14 5.49
N GLY A 25 0.47 10.93 6.06
CA GLY A 25 1.63 10.55 6.85
C GLY A 25 2.93 10.54 6.03
N ILE A 26 2.87 10.03 4.81
CA ILE A 26 4.02 10.03 3.90
C ILE A 26 4.43 11.46 3.52
N GLU A 27 3.46 12.29 3.17
CA GLU A 27 3.70 13.69 2.79
C GLU A 27 4.29 14.50 3.95
N LYS A 28 3.80 14.27 5.16
CA LYS A 28 4.32 14.93 6.38
C LYS A 28 5.82 14.70 6.57
N GLU A 29 6.32 13.55 6.16
CA GLU A 29 7.73 13.20 6.20
C GLU A 29 8.54 13.74 5.01
N GLY A 30 7.90 14.51 4.13
CA GLY A 30 8.55 15.26 3.06
C GLY A 30 8.73 14.53 1.74
N LEU A 31 8.09 13.37 1.55
CA LEU A 31 8.08 12.69 0.25
C LEU A 31 7.06 13.32 -0.68
N GLU A 32 7.42 13.43 -1.95
CA GLU A 32 6.43 13.65 -3.01
C GLU A 32 5.55 12.41 -3.12
N ILE A 33 4.24 12.56 -3.04
CA ILE A 33 3.30 11.45 -3.00
C ILE A 33 2.28 11.53 -4.15
N LYS A 34 2.10 10.42 -4.85
CA LYS A 34 0.98 10.22 -5.78
C LYS A 34 -0.02 9.26 -5.14
N VAL A 35 -1.30 9.60 -5.21
CA VAL A 35 -2.40 8.75 -4.75
C VAL A 35 -3.31 8.50 -5.93
N LYS A 36 -3.52 7.23 -6.27
CA LYS A 36 -4.32 6.85 -7.45
C LYS A 36 -5.28 5.71 -7.13
N ARG A 37 -6.48 5.81 -7.68
CA ARG A 37 -7.34 4.64 -7.81
C ARG A 37 -6.67 3.63 -8.72
N VAL A 38 -6.90 2.35 -8.46
CA VAL A 38 -6.26 1.26 -9.22
C VAL A 38 -6.55 1.35 -10.72
N GLU A 39 -7.74 1.78 -11.12
CA GLU A 39 -8.10 1.95 -12.53
C GLU A 39 -7.33 3.07 -13.24
N ASP A 40 -6.79 4.04 -12.49
CA ASP A 40 -6.02 5.16 -13.02
C ASP A 40 -4.50 4.95 -12.88
N ALA A 41 -4.08 3.90 -12.20
CA ALA A 41 -2.67 3.60 -12.00
C ALA A 41 -2.06 2.89 -13.20
N SER A 42 -0.80 3.17 -13.47
CA SER A 42 -0.03 2.58 -14.56
C SER A 42 1.23 1.89 -14.04
N LEU A 43 1.85 1.07 -14.88
CA LEU A 43 3.13 0.44 -14.55
C LEU A 43 4.25 1.46 -14.40
N SER A 44 4.18 2.58 -15.12
CA SER A 44 5.16 3.65 -14.96
C SER A 44 5.08 4.33 -13.58
N ASP A 45 3.89 4.41 -12.99
CA ASP A 45 3.76 4.92 -11.62
C ASP A 45 4.53 4.04 -10.63
N LEU A 46 4.51 2.72 -10.82
CA LEU A 46 5.26 1.78 -9.98
C LEU A 46 6.78 1.98 -10.12
N THR A 47 7.27 2.14 -11.34
CA THR A 47 8.72 2.30 -11.58
C THR A 47 9.25 3.66 -11.14
N ASP A 48 8.40 4.69 -11.11
CA ASP A 48 8.77 6.04 -10.67
C ASP A 48 8.83 6.18 -9.14
N ALA A 49 8.22 5.27 -8.39
CA ALA A 49 8.11 5.36 -6.94
C ALA A 49 9.21 4.58 -6.22
N ASP A 50 9.69 5.12 -5.10
CA ASP A 50 10.63 4.46 -4.18
C ASP A 50 9.89 3.72 -3.07
N ALA A 51 8.71 4.18 -2.70
CA ALA A 51 7.80 3.54 -1.77
C ALA A 51 6.45 3.30 -2.46
N ILE A 52 5.97 2.06 -2.43
CA ILE A 52 4.73 1.63 -3.08
C ILE A 52 3.80 1.05 -2.01
N VAL A 53 2.62 1.63 -1.88
CA VAL A 53 1.60 1.17 -0.93
C VAL A 53 0.38 0.73 -1.72
N LEU A 54 -0.04 -0.52 -1.52
CA LEU A 54 -1.21 -1.09 -2.18
C LEU A 54 -2.32 -1.35 -1.16
N GLY A 55 -3.51 -0.84 -1.44
CA GLY A 55 -4.67 -1.01 -0.60
C GLY A 55 -5.87 -1.53 -1.37
N SER A 56 -6.56 -2.50 -0.79
CA SER A 56 -7.72 -3.14 -1.39
C SER A 56 -8.76 -3.45 -0.33
N PRO A 57 -10.06 -3.38 -0.66
CA PRO A 57 -11.04 -4.03 0.19
C PRO A 57 -10.80 -5.54 0.16
N THR A 58 -11.18 -6.21 1.24
CA THR A 58 -11.13 -7.67 1.32
C THR A 58 -12.41 -8.26 0.75
N TYR A 59 -12.29 -9.01 -0.33
CA TYR A 59 -13.38 -9.75 -0.96
C TYR A 59 -13.03 -11.24 -0.97
N PHE A 60 -13.87 -12.06 -0.31
CA PHE A 60 -13.62 -13.50 -0.20
C PHE A 60 -12.18 -13.83 0.23
N ALA A 61 -11.74 -13.18 1.31
CA ALA A 61 -10.40 -13.38 1.91
C ALA A 61 -9.23 -13.05 0.96
N ASN A 62 -9.44 -12.19 -0.05
CA ASN A 62 -8.42 -11.81 -1.01
C ASN A 62 -8.55 -10.34 -1.40
N MET A 63 -7.58 -9.83 -2.15
CA MET A 63 -7.68 -8.52 -2.77
C MET A 63 -8.84 -8.49 -3.77
N SER A 64 -9.35 -7.31 -4.07
CA SER A 64 -10.40 -7.13 -5.09
C SER A 64 -9.93 -7.56 -6.47
N GLY A 65 -10.87 -7.89 -7.34
CA GLY A 65 -10.58 -8.23 -8.73
C GLY A 65 -9.84 -7.13 -9.49
N ASN A 66 -10.20 -5.86 -9.23
CA ASN A 66 -9.52 -4.71 -9.85
C ASN A 66 -8.07 -4.60 -9.40
N MET A 67 -7.79 -4.78 -8.12
CA MET A 67 -6.42 -4.79 -7.61
C MET A 67 -5.65 -5.99 -8.14
N LYS A 68 -6.27 -7.17 -8.18
CA LYS A 68 -5.63 -8.39 -8.72
C LYS A 68 -5.23 -8.21 -10.18
N LYS A 69 -6.10 -7.61 -10.99
CA LYS A 69 -5.79 -7.30 -12.39
C LYS A 69 -4.57 -6.40 -12.53
N PHE A 70 -4.45 -5.38 -11.67
CA PHE A 70 -3.29 -4.49 -11.65
C PHE A 70 -2.01 -5.22 -11.22
N VAL A 71 -2.10 -6.03 -10.17
CA VAL A 71 -0.99 -6.86 -9.70
C VAL A 71 -0.55 -7.86 -10.78
N ASP A 72 -1.48 -8.52 -11.45
CA ASP A 72 -1.16 -9.46 -12.55
C ASP A 72 -0.44 -8.74 -13.69
N LYS A 73 -0.88 -7.53 -14.05
CA LYS A 73 -0.23 -6.73 -15.08
C LYS A 73 1.20 -6.36 -14.71
N SER A 74 1.49 -6.19 -13.42
CA SER A 74 2.83 -5.85 -12.95
C SER A 74 3.88 -6.90 -13.26
N VAL A 75 3.50 -8.11 -13.69
CA VAL A 75 4.43 -9.15 -14.15
C VAL A 75 5.36 -8.63 -15.26
N GLU A 76 4.93 -7.65 -16.04
CA GLU A 76 5.75 -7.02 -17.07
C GLU A 76 7.01 -6.32 -16.49
N LEU A 77 7.00 -6.01 -15.19
CA LEU A 77 8.14 -5.40 -14.49
C LEU A 77 9.04 -6.45 -13.81
N TYR A 78 8.64 -7.71 -13.85
CA TYR A 78 9.41 -8.82 -13.27
C TYR A 78 10.42 -9.39 -14.28
N PRO A 79 11.64 -9.76 -13.87
CA PRO A 79 12.21 -9.50 -12.55
C PRO A 79 12.95 -8.16 -12.45
N GLY A 80 13.05 -7.63 -11.24
CA GLY A 80 14.06 -6.65 -10.85
C GLY A 80 13.71 -5.17 -11.06
N LYS A 81 12.66 -4.81 -11.79
CA LYS A 81 12.30 -3.40 -11.99
C LYS A 81 11.85 -2.69 -10.71
N LEU A 82 11.30 -3.46 -9.75
CA LEU A 82 10.86 -2.94 -8.45
C LEU A 82 11.77 -3.40 -7.30
N LYS A 83 12.92 -3.98 -7.61
CA LYS A 83 13.86 -4.48 -6.61
C LYS A 83 14.26 -3.36 -5.63
N ASP A 84 14.29 -3.72 -4.35
CA ASP A 84 14.69 -2.86 -3.23
C ASP A 84 13.78 -1.63 -3.01
N ARG A 85 12.63 -1.54 -3.68
CA ARG A 85 11.60 -0.55 -3.36
C ARG A 85 10.94 -0.89 -2.03
N VAL A 86 10.53 0.12 -1.29
CA VAL A 86 9.75 -0.09 -0.06
C VAL A 86 8.31 -0.42 -0.42
N GLY A 87 7.76 -1.46 0.20
CA GLY A 87 6.37 -1.88 0.01
C GLY A 87 5.60 -1.91 1.32
N ALA A 88 4.32 -1.58 1.27
CA ALA A 88 3.40 -1.71 2.38
C ALA A 88 1.98 -1.95 1.86
N VAL A 89 1.13 -2.51 2.69
CA VAL A 89 -0.22 -2.91 2.30
C VAL A 89 -1.25 -2.52 3.36
N PHE A 90 -2.49 -2.34 2.93
CA PHE A 90 -3.62 -2.07 3.83
C PHE A 90 -4.93 -2.60 3.24
N THR A 91 -5.91 -2.84 4.10
CA THR A 91 -7.23 -3.34 3.70
C THR A 91 -8.33 -2.83 4.62
N SER A 92 -9.52 -2.64 4.07
CA SER A 92 -10.77 -2.55 4.81
C SER A 92 -11.57 -3.83 4.60
N TYR A 93 -12.27 -4.31 5.62
CA TYR A 93 -12.98 -5.58 5.59
C TYR A 93 -14.19 -5.57 6.53
N GLU A 94 -15.09 -6.55 6.35
CA GLU A 94 -16.36 -6.64 7.09
C GLU A 94 -16.43 -7.87 7.99
N GLY A 95 -15.46 -8.48 8.40
CA GLY A 95 -15.56 -9.61 9.33
C GLY A 95 -14.35 -10.52 9.32
N GLN A 96 -13.97 -11.06 8.17
CA GLN A 96 -12.90 -12.04 8.06
C GLN A 96 -12.11 -11.88 6.77
N GLY A 97 -10.91 -12.48 6.77
CA GLY A 97 -10.11 -12.61 5.55
C GLY A 97 -9.14 -11.46 5.29
N ASP A 98 -9.06 -10.49 6.19
CA ASP A 98 -8.12 -9.37 6.11
C ASP A 98 -6.66 -9.84 6.01
N TYR A 99 -6.28 -10.78 6.84
CA TYR A 99 -4.92 -11.32 6.84
C TYR A 99 -4.55 -11.96 5.50
N THR A 100 -5.46 -12.74 4.92
CA THR A 100 -5.21 -13.41 3.64
C THR A 100 -5.15 -12.42 2.49
N ALA A 101 -6.00 -11.38 2.51
CA ALA A 101 -5.97 -10.30 1.53
C ALA A 101 -4.63 -9.55 1.58
N LEU A 102 -4.18 -9.16 2.78
CA LEU A 102 -2.89 -8.50 2.95
C LEU A 102 -1.73 -9.39 2.52
N SER A 103 -1.75 -10.67 2.90
CA SER A 103 -0.70 -11.63 2.55
C SER A 103 -0.57 -11.80 1.04
N SER A 104 -1.67 -11.85 0.30
CA SER A 104 -1.64 -11.98 -1.15
C SER A 104 -0.94 -10.80 -1.83
N LEU A 105 -1.16 -9.58 -1.33
CA LEU A 105 -0.46 -8.38 -1.80
C LEU A 105 1.03 -8.40 -1.45
N ILE A 106 1.36 -8.77 -0.22
CA ILE A 106 2.75 -8.86 0.24
C ILE A 106 3.54 -9.88 -0.56
N ILE A 107 2.98 -11.05 -0.82
CA ILE A 107 3.64 -12.09 -1.60
C ILE A 107 3.98 -11.57 -3.00
N ALA A 108 3.08 -10.86 -3.66
CA ALA A 108 3.36 -10.24 -4.95
C ALA A 108 4.53 -9.24 -4.87
N MET A 109 4.56 -8.40 -3.83
CA MET A 109 5.65 -7.47 -3.61
C MET A 109 6.99 -8.18 -3.37
N LEU A 110 6.99 -9.27 -2.61
CA LEU A 110 8.19 -10.07 -2.35
C LEU A 110 8.72 -10.73 -3.63
N PHE A 111 7.84 -11.21 -4.51
CA PHE A 111 8.26 -11.68 -5.84
C PHE A 111 8.93 -10.58 -6.66
N HIS A 112 8.50 -9.33 -6.49
CA HIS A 112 9.18 -8.17 -7.08
C HIS A 112 10.45 -7.75 -6.35
N GLN A 113 10.91 -8.52 -5.36
CA GLN A 113 12.12 -8.25 -4.57
C GLN A 113 12.05 -6.94 -3.77
N MET A 114 10.84 -6.54 -3.36
CA MET A 114 10.62 -5.34 -2.55
C MET A 114 10.90 -5.61 -1.07
N ILE A 115 11.13 -4.55 -0.31
CA ILE A 115 11.33 -4.56 1.13
C ILE A 115 10.02 -4.17 1.81
N ILE A 116 9.43 -5.05 2.60
CA ILE A 116 8.11 -4.85 3.18
C ILE A 116 8.20 -4.21 4.56
N VAL A 117 7.41 -3.15 4.77
CA VAL A 117 7.27 -2.47 6.06
C VAL A 117 5.96 -2.93 6.71
N GLY A 118 6.09 -3.58 7.88
CA GLY A 118 4.93 -3.97 8.69
C GLY A 118 4.35 -2.80 9.48
N HIS A 119 3.13 -3.01 9.99
CA HIS A 119 2.42 -2.00 10.79
C HIS A 119 3.14 -1.73 12.12
N GLN A 120 3.14 -0.47 12.57
CA GLN A 120 3.82 -0.05 13.80
C GLN A 120 3.31 -0.73 15.07
N SER A 121 2.07 -1.18 15.08
CA SER A 121 1.47 -1.88 16.22
C SER A 121 1.56 -3.40 16.11
N GLY A 122 2.31 -3.91 15.13
CA GLY A 122 2.36 -5.32 14.79
C GLY A 122 1.40 -5.69 13.65
N GLY A 123 1.60 -6.89 13.09
CA GLY A 123 0.82 -7.36 11.95
C GLY A 123 1.40 -6.96 10.60
N VAL A 124 0.75 -7.43 9.54
CA VAL A 124 1.29 -7.35 8.19
C VAL A 124 0.97 -6.03 7.47
N GLY A 125 -0.04 -5.30 7.91
CA GLY A 125 -0.42 -4.03 7.31
C GLY A 125 -1.53 -3.34 8.11
N ALA A 126 -1.97 -2.17 7.65
CA ALA A 126 -3.06 -1.46 8.28
C ALA A 126 -4.42 -2.07 7.91
N THR A 127 -5.32 -2.16 8.87
CA THR A 127 -6.66 -2.73 8.67
C THR A 127 -7.74 -1.82 9.26
N SER A 128 -8.94 -1.88 8.68
CA SER A 128 -10.15 -1.28 9.24
C SER A 128 -11.33 -2.24 9.09
N VAL A 129 -12.05 -2.45 10.17
CA VAL A 129 -13.35 -3.14 10.13
C VAL A 129 -14.40 -2.11 9.74
N GLY A 130 -14.95 -2.22 8.54
CA GLY A 130 -15.89 -1.24 8.02
C GLY A 130 -15.27 0.15 7.84
N GLU A 131 -16.04 1.19 8.12
CA GLU A 131 -15.57 2.57 8.00
C GLU A 131 -14.46 2.86 9.01
N PRO A 132 -13.31 3.41 8.57
CA PRO A 132 -12.25 3.80 9.49
C PRO A 132 -12.72 4.87 10.47
N ASP A 133 -12.55 4.61 11.76
CA ASP A 133 -12.78 5.58 12.82
C ASP A 133 -11.57 6.52 12.99
N ASP A 134 -11.69 7.50 13.89
CA ASP A 134 -10.62 8.48 14.13
C ASP A 134 -9.33 7.82 14.59
N LYS A 135 -9.41 6.75 15.37
CA LYS A 135 -8.23 6.00 15.82
C LYS A 135 -7.54 5.30 14.63
N CYS A 136 -8.31 4.64 13.78
CA CYS A 136 -7.78 3.99 12.58
C CYS A 136 -7.13 5.02 11.63
N ILE A 137 -7.75 6.17 11.42
CA ILE A 137 -7.18 7.25 10.60
C ILE A 137 -5.84 7.73 11.19
N ALA A 138 -5.77 7.96 12.50
CA ALA A 138 -4.54 8.37 13.15
C ALA A 138 -3.43 7.30 13.01
N GLU A 139 -3.77 6.03 13.17
CA GLU A 139 -2.84 4.92 12.98
C GLU A 139 -2.36 4.79 11.53
N CYS A 140 -3.24 5.04 10.55
CA CYS A 140 -2.87 5.07 9.14
C CYS A 140 -1.87 6.21 8.84
N GLN A 141 -2.04 7.38 9.46
CA GLN A 141 -1.09 8.48 9.31
C GLN A 141 0.28 8.11 9.87
N VAL A 142 0.33 7.50 11.05
CA VAL A 142 1.59 7.01 11.66
C VAL A 142 2.23 5.92 10.79
N PHE A 143 1.43 5.04 10.20
CA PHE A 143 1.93 4.04 9.26
C PHE A 143 2.56 4.67 8.03
N GLY A 144 1.95 5.72 7.48
CA GLY A 144 2.52 6.51 6.39
C GLY A 144 3.86 7.14 6.75
N GLU A 145 3.97 7.74 7.94
CA GLU A 145 5.24 8.29 8.45
C GLU A 145 6.32 7.21 8.53
N ARG A 146 5.98 6.02 9.05
CA ARG A 146 6.89 4.89 9.14
C ARG A 146 7.40 4.45 7.77
N ILE A 147 6.50 4.29 6.79
CA ILE A 147 6.84 3.93 5.42
C ILE A 147 7.82 4.94 4.81
N ALA A 148 7.53 6.23 4.95
CA ALA A 148 8.37 7.29 4.43
C ALA A 148 9.77 7.30 5.06
N ASN A 149 9.86 7.06 6.36
CA ASN A 149 11.15 7.01 7.05
C ASN A 149 12.03 5.85 6.55
N PHE A 150 11.46 4.69 6.28
CA PHE A 150 12.21 3.60 5.66
C PHE A 150 12.63 3.92 4.23
N ALA A 151 11.76 4.54 3.43
CA ALA A 151 12.10 4.96 2.07
C ALA A 151 13.28 5.95 2.07
N LYS A 152 13.28 6.92 2.98
CA LYS A 152 14.40 7.87 3.15
C LYS A 152 15.69 7.16 3.57
N ALA A 153 15.61 6.20 4.47
CA ALA A 153 16.78 5.47 4.96
C ALA A 153 17.42 4.62 3.85
N ILE A 154 16.60 3.98 3.01
CA ILE A 154 17.08 3.15 1.89
C ILE A 154 17.67 4.03 0.78
N ALA A 155 17.05 5.16 0.47
CA ALA A 155 17.52 6.07 -0.58
C ALA A 155 18.90 6.70 -0.28
N LYS A 156 19.32 6.71 1.00
CA LYS A 156 20.64 7.25 1.41
C LYS A 156 21.79 6.27 1.17
N LYS A 157 21.51 5.05 0.76
CA LYS A 157 22.54 4.03 0.46
C LYS A 157 22.94 4.09 -1.01
#